data_7f5aa6da0013df726238f25345671e4b
#
_entry.id   7f5aa6da0013df726238f25345671e4b
#
_cell.length_a   1.000
_cell.length_b   1.000
_cell.length_c   1.000
_cell.angle_alpha   90.00
_cell.angle_beta   90.00
_cell.angle_gamma   90.00
#
_symmetry.space_group_name_H-M   'P 1'
#
loop_
_entity.id
_entity.type
_entity.pdbx_description
1 polymer ?
#
loop_
_entity_poly.entity_id
_entity_poly.type
_entity_poly.pdbx_seq_one_letter_code
_entity_poly.pdbx_strand_id
1 'polypeptide(L)'
;MNDILPPESARWVWLEDKLRSLMARYGYANIRTPIVEPTALFVRGLGEVTDIVEKEMYSFEDAMNGDKLTLRPEATAGVVRAVIEHSLLHDGGKRLYYVGPMFRHERPQKGRYRQFHQIGAEALGFAGPDVDAELILLCRALWRELGLVEGRDVRLELNSLGQPPERLAHRQALIAHLKSHAHLLDEEARRRLHTNPLRILDTKNPAMQAVVEAAPKLMDFLGEASLTHLQTVRDVLDAAGLAYRINPRLVRGMDYYNLTVFEWVTDRLGSQGTVCGGGRYDLLIEQLGGKSAPGVGWGLGIERLLLLVEEAGVAPAPAAPLVYAVLPDAKQLALAMTTLEALRQIGVSVLMHAGGHSMKAQFKRADGSGARYALIFGQDELSRGEVALKSLRDPQAPQRTLALAAVSQWGVELLNA
;
A
#
# COMPACT_ATOMS: atom_id res chain seq x y z
N MET A 1 -5.60 2.30 -16.86
CA MET A 1 -4.68 1.17 -16.59
C MET A 1 -3.38 1.57 -17.25
N ASN A 2 -2.26 1.47 -16.52
CA ASN A 2 -0.97 1.96 -16.99
C ASN A 2 0.08 0.89 -16.76
N ASP A 3 1.12 0.86 -17.59
CA ASP A 3 2.29 0.04 -17.37
C ASP A 3 3.18 0.69 -16.30
N ILE A 4 3.90 -0.12 -15.56
CA ILE A 4 4.90 0.29 -14.59
C ILE A 4 6.26 -0.12 -15.14
N LEU A 5 6.99 0.84 -15.67
CA LEU A 5 8.22 0.60 -16.40
C LEU A 5 9.47 0.96 -15.56
N PRO A 6 10.66 0.39 -15.87
CA PRO A 6 11.91 0.90 -15.31
C PRO A 6 12.17 2.37 -15.71
N PRO A 7 12.67 3.21 -14.81
CA PRO A 7 13.18 2.88 -13.47
C PRO A 7 12.11 2.88 -12.36
N GLU A 8 10.86 3.26 -12.65
CA GLU A 8 9.78 3.38 -11.66
C GLU A 8 9.52 2.02 -10.98
N SER A 9 9.50 0.92 -11.73
CA SER A 9 9.27 -0.43 -11.22
C SER A 9 10.25 -0.85 -10.11
N ALA A 10 11.47 -0.32 -10.10
CA ALA A 10 12.43 -0.58 -9.04
C ALA A 10 11.97 0.00 -7.69
N ARG A 11 11.30 1.18 -7.69
CA ARG A 11 10.71 1.77 -6.48
C ARG A 11 9.55 0.94 -5.95
N TRP A 12 8.79 0.31 -6.84
CA TRP A 12 7.73 -0.63 -6.46
C TRP A 12 8.28 -1.84 -5.72
N VAL A 13 9.30 -2.49 -6.28
CA VAL A 13 9.96 -3.63 -5.64
C VAL A 13 10.49 -3.25 -4.26
N TRP A 14 11.21 -2.11 -4.17
CA TRP A 14 11.72 -1.60 -2.89
C TRP A 14 10.61 -1.40 -1.86
N LEU A 15 9.50 -0.77 -2.24
CA LEU A 15 8.37 -0.54 -1.34
C LEU A 15 7.71 -1.84 -0.90
N GLU A 16 7.47 -2.76 -1.84
CA GLU A 16 6.88 -4.05 -1.55
C GLU A 16 7.75 -4.90 -0.61
N ASP A 17 9.07 -4.87 -0.76
CA ASP A 17 10.00 -5.58 0.14
C ASP A 17 9.97 -5.01 1.55
N LYS A 18 9.92 -3.68 1.70
CA LYS A 18 9.72 -3.01 2.99
C LYS A 18 8.41 -3.44 3.64
N LEU A 19 7.32 -3.43 2.87
CA LEU A 19 6.00 -3.82 3.33
C LEU A 19 5.96 -5.29 3.78
N ARG A 20 6.51 -6.22 2.99
CA ARG A 20 6.57 -7.65 3.35
C ARG A 20 7.39 -7.89 4.62
N SER A 21 8.53 -7.24 4.75
CA SER A 21 9.37 -7.32 5.95
C SER A 21 8.63 -6.80 7.19
N LEU A 22 7.92 -5.68 7.07
CA LEU A 22 7.13 -5.12 8.16
C LEU A 22 6.00 -6.07 8.58
N MET A 23 5.23 -6.61 7.61
CA MET A 23 4.15 -7.55 7.89
C MET A 23 4.65 -8.80 8.64
N ALA A 24 5.79 -9.34 8.23
CA ALA A 24 6.40 -10.49 8.90
C ALA A 24 6.74 -10.20 10.38
N ARG A 25 7.23 -8.99 10.70
CA ARG A 25 7.54 -8.58 12.09
C ARG A 25 6.32 -8.42 12.97
N TYR A 26 5.16 -8.12 12.38
CA TYR A 26 3.88 -8.06 13.09
C TYR A 26 3.10 -9.40 13.07
N GLY A 27 3.71 -10.46 12.51
CA GLY A 27 3.11 -11.79 12.48
C GLY A 27 1.96 -11.94 11.46
N TYR A 28 1.90 -11.07 10.45
CA TYR A 28 0.90 -11.19 9.39
C TYR A 28 1.35 -12.17 8.31
N ALA A 29 0.51 -13.16 7.99
CA ALA A 29 0.73 -14.12 6.93
C ALA A 29 0.17 -13.61 5.59
N ASN A 30 0.89 -13.89 4.49
CA ASN A 30 0.41 -13.48 3.16
C ASN A 30 -0.78 -14.34 2.71
N ILE A 31 -1.85 -13.69 2.24
CA ILE A 31 -2.97 -14.33 1.57
C ILE A 31 -3.10 -13.79 0.14
N ARG A 32 -3.47 -14.66 -0.80
CA ARG A 32 -3.76 -14.29 -2.20
C ARG A 32 -5.13 -14.81 -2.58
N THR A 33 -6.02 -13.89 -2.90
CA THR A 33 -7.38 -14.17 -3.37
C THR A 33 -7.47 -13.96 -4.88
N PRO A 34 -8.43 -14.56 -5.58
CA PRO A 34 -8.68 -14.32 -6.99
C PRO A 34 -8.88 -12.84 -7.32
N ILE A 35 -8.51 -12.46 -8.53
CA ILE A 35 -8.78 -11.11 -9.07
C ILE A 35 -10.23 -10.99 -9.54
N VAL A 36 -10.77 -12.09 -10.06
CA VAL A 36 -12.16 -12.20 -10.51
C VAL A 36 -12.94 -12.98 -9.45
N GLU A 37 -14.03 -12.39 -8.99
CA GLU A 37 -14.91 -12.95 -7.97
C GLU A 37 -16.38 -12.84 -8.41
N PRO A 38 -17.32 -13.62 -7.83
CA PRO A 38 -18.73 -13.42 -8.05
C PRO A 38 -19.17 -12.01 -7.66
N THR A 39 -19.93 -11.34 -8.54
CA THR A 39 -20.44 -9.98 -8.28
C THR A 39 -21.20 -9.88 -6.97
N ALA A 40 -21.95 -10.92 -6.61
CA ALA A 40 -22.72 -11.00 -5.37
C ALA A 40 -21.86 -10.87 -4.10
N LEU A 41 -20.58 -11.25 -4.15
CA LEU A 41 -19.66 -11.08 -3.04
C LEU A 41 -19.51 -9.61 -2.64
N PHE A 42 -19.28 -8.76 -3.63
CA PHE A 42 -19.08 -7.33 -3.41
C PHE A 42 -20.38 -6.59 -3.09
N VAL A 43 -21.48 -6.95 -3.75
CA VAL A 43 -22.80 -6.37 -3.46
C VAL A 43 -23.20 -6.62 -2.00
N ARG A 44 -23.03 -7.86 -1.50
CA ARG A 44 -23.33 -8.23 -0.12
C ARG A 44 -22.34 -7.63 0.88
N GLY A 45 -21.06 -7.60 0.55
CA GLY A 45 -19.99 -7.15 1.47
C GLY A 45 -19.91 -5.64 1.57
N LEU A 46 -19.99 -4.91 0.47
CA LEU A 46 -19.77 -3.44 0.44
C LEU A 46 -21.05 -2.64 0.72
N GLY A 47 -22.21 -3.23 0.50
CA GLY A 47 -23.51 -2.56 0.56
C GLY A 47 -24.02 -2.11 -0.83
N GLU A 48 -25.29 -2.36 -1.11
CA GLU A 48 -25.92 -2.11 -2.42
C GLU A 48 -25.88 -0.64 -2.87
N VAL A 49 -25.88 0.29 -1.92
CA VAL A 49 -26.00 1.75 -2.14
C VAL A 49 -24.64 2.47 -1.99
N THR A 50 -23.54 1.76 -2.22
CA THR A 50 -22.21 2.38 -2.22
C THR A 50 -21.80 2.81 -3.63
N ASP A 51 -21.03 3.91 -3.74
CA ASP A 51 -20.53 4.39 -5.05
C ASP A 51 -19.76 3.28 -5.79
N ILE A 52 -19.04 2.43 -5.06
CA ILE A 52 -18.31 1.30 -5.64
C ILE A 52 -19.25 0.34 -6.34
N VAL A 53 -20.30 -0.10 -5.66
CA VAL A 53 -21.26 -1.08 -6.21
C VAL A 53 -22.12 -0.47 -7.31
N GLU A 54 -22.59 0.77 -7.13
CA GLU A 54 -23.47 1.43 -8.11
C GLU A 54 -22.77 1.81 -9.41
N LYS A 55 -21.47 2.20 -9.37
CA LYS A 55 -20.85 2.92 -10.51
C LYS A 55 -19.42 2.49 -10.84
N GLU A 56 -18.68 1.88 -9.90
CA GLU A 56 -17.24 1.74 -10.05
C GLU A 56 -16.78 0.30 -10.33
N MET A 57 -17.63 -0.70 -10.20
CA MET A 57 -17.27 -2.09 -10.48
C MET A 57 -17.11 -2.37 -11.97
N TYR A 58 -16.07 -3.12 -12.33
CA TYR A 58 -15.94 -3.75 -13.64
C TYR A 58 -16.57 -5.13 -13.58
N SER A 59 -17.86 -5.22 -13.93
CA SER A 59 -18.63 -6.47 -13.94
C SER A 59 -18.90 -6.94 -15.35
N PHE A 60 -18.92 -8.25 -15.55
CA PHE A 60 -19.21 -8.92 -16.83
C PHE A 60 -19.92 -10.24 -16.57
N GLU A 61 -20.50 -10.78 -17.61
CA GLU A 61 -21.16 -12.10 -17.59
C GLU A 61 -20.25 -13.12 -18.25
N ASP A 62 -20.05 -14.27 -17.59
CA ASP A 62 -19.31 -15.38 -18.19
C ASP A 62 -20.11 -15.98 -19.32
N ALA A 63 -19.54 -15.96 -20.53
CA ALA A 63 -20.21 -16.43 -21.73
C ALA A 63 -20.47 -17.96 -21.71
N MET A 64 -19.81 -18.72 -20.84
CA MET A 64 -19.97 -20.18 -20.76
C MET A 64 -21.18 -20.61 -19.90
N ASN A 65 -21.44 -19.90 -18.82
CA ASN A 65 -22.41 -20.33 -17.81
C ASN A 65 -23.37 -19.21 -17.36
N GLY A 66 -23.16 -17.96 -17.81
CA GLY A 66 -24.00 -16.81 -17.43
C GLY A 66 -23.72 -16.24 -16.04
N ASP A 67 -22.64 -16.65 -15.38
CA ASP A 67 -22.30 -16.13 -14.05
C ASP A 67 -21.91 -14.64 -14.12
N LYS A 68 -22.41 -13.86 -13.16
CA LYS A 68 -22.02 -12.46 -13.01
C LYS A 68 -20.72 -12.36 -12.20
N LEU A 69 -19.67 -11.95 -12.87
CA LEU A 69 -18.34 -11.82 -12.34
C LEU A 69 -17.89 -10.36 -12.27
N THR A 70 -16.97 -10.06 -11.37
CA THR A 70 -16.45 -8.70 -11.14
C THR A 70 -14.94 -8.76 -10.90
N LEU A 71 -14.20 -7.85 -11.55
CA LEU A 71 -12.83 -7.55 -11.16
C LEU A 71 -12.85 -6.89 -9.79
N ARG A 72 -12.16 -7.46 -8.80
CA ARG A 72 -12.22 -7.01 -7.39
C ARG A 72 -11.94 -5.51 -7.25
N PRO A 73 -12.86 -4.72 -6.66
CA PRO A 73 -12.67 -3.30 -6.39
C PRO A 73 -11.89 -3.04 -5.10
N GLU A 74 -11.75 -4.06 -4.26
CA GLU A 74 -11.03 -4.11 -3.00
C GLU A 74 -10.76 -5.59 -2.64
N ALA A 75 -9.99 -5.88 -1.58
CA ALA A 75 -9.63 -7.26 -1.27
C ALA A 75 -10.27 -7.80 0.02
N THR A 76 -10.76 -6.96 0.92
CA THR A 76 -11.28 -7.39 2.24
C THR A 76 -12.40 -8.42 2.09
N ALA A 77 -13.37 -8.19 1.20
CA ALA A 77 -14.47 -9.14 0.94
C ALA A 77 -13.95 -10.50 0.45
N GLY A 78 -12.96 -10.51 -0.46
CA GLY A 78 -12.31 -11.72 -0.95
C GLY A 78 -11.53 -12.46 0.14
N VAL A 79 -10.84 -11.73 1.03
CA VAL A 79 -10.15 -12.31 2.19
C VAL A 79 -11.15 -12.94 3.14
N VAL A 80 -12.23 -12.24 3.48
CA VAL A 80 -13.29 -12.74 4.37
C VAL A 80 -13.97 -13.96 3.77
N ARG A 81 -14.30 -13.97 2.47
CA ARG A 81 -14.83 -15.17 1.78
C ARG A 81 -13.87 -16.35 1.92
N ALA A 82 -12.57 -16.15 1.65
CA ALA A 82 -11.58 -17.22 1.77
C ALA A 82 -11.48 -17.75 3.20
N VAL A 83 -11.54 -16.88 4.20
CA VAL A 83 -11.55 -17.26 5.64
C VAL A 83 -12.76 -18.10 5.98
N ILE A 84 -13.94 -17.79 5.45
CA ILE A 84 -15.18 -18.55 5.64
C ILE A 84 -15.07 -19.93 4.96
N GLU A 85 -14.77 -19.95 3.66
CA GLU A 85 -14.74 -21.18 2.86
C GLU A 85 -13.72 -22.21 3.35
N HIS A 86 -12.57 -21.73 3.82
CA HIS A 86 -11.50 -22.58 4.35
C HIS A 86 -11.51 -22.74 5.88
N SER A 87 -12.56 -22.22 6.55
CA SER A 87 -12.70 -22.30 8.02
C SER A 87 -11.46 -21.86 8.79
N LEU A 88 -10.78 -20.79 8.32
CA LEU A 88 -9.48 -20.40 8.87
C LEU A 88 -9.52 -19.92 10.32
N LEU A 89 -10.68 -19.54 10.84
CA LEU A 89 -10.85 -19.12 12.25
C LEU A 89 -11.14 -20.28 13.21
N HIS A 90 -11.14 -21.52 12.74
CA HIS A 90 -11.43 -22.70 13.56
C HIS A 90 -10.44 -22.85 14.76
N ASP A 91 -9.18 -22.51 14.57
CA ASP A 91 -8.09 -22.61 15.55
C ASP A 91 -7.65 -21.26 16.14
N GLY A 92 -8.50 -20.23 16.04
CA GLY A 92 -8.27 -18.89 16.58
C GLY A 92 -8.13 -17.79 15.54
N GLY A 93 -7.86 -16.57 16.01
CA GLY A 93 -7.75 -15.39 15.18
C GLY A 93 -6.60 -15.48 14.16
N LYS A 94 -6.77 -14.77 13.05
CA LYS A 94 -5.77 -14.71 11.96
C LYS A 94 -5.36 -13.28 11.67
N ARG A 95 -4.06 -13.09 11.46
CA ARG A 95 -3.45 -11.87 10.93
C ARG A 95 -3.01 -12.13 9.50
N LEU A 96 -3.70 -11.50 8.55
CA LEU A 96 -3.51 -11.73 7.12
C LEU A 96 -3.15 -10.42 6.42
N TYR A 97 -2.28 -10.48 5.42
CA TYR A 97 -2.04 -9.34 4.55
C TYR A 97 -2.05 -9.75 3.08
N TYR A 98 -2.43 -8.82 2.22
CA TYR A 98 -2.42 -9.00 0.77
C TYR A 98 -1.70 -7.86 0.07
N VAL A 99 -1.18 -8.14 -1.11
CA VAL A 99 -0.67 -7.15 -2.08
C VAL A 99 -1.19 -7.53 -3.45
N GLY A 100 -1.76 -6.60 -4.18
CA GLY A 100 -2.19 -6.89 -5.55
C GLY A 100 -3.05 -5.80 -6.19
N PRO A 101 -3.41 -5.99 -7.47
CA PRO A 101 -4.21 -5.06 -8.23
C PRO A 101 -5.68 -5.06 -7.80
N MET A 102 -6.28 -3.87 -7.82
CA MET A 102 -7.69 -3.59 -7.66
C MET A 102 -8.20 -2.79 -8.86
N PHE A 103 -9.51 -2.83 -9.09
CA PHE A 103 -10.12 -2.25 -10.29
C PHE A 103 -11.35 -1.43 -9.93
N ARG A 104 -11.32 -0.12 -10.25
CA ARG A 104 -12.46 0.78 -10.06
C ARG A 104 -12.63 1.69 -11.27
N HIS A 105 -13.85 1.80 -11.79
CA HIS A 105 -14.18 2.69 -12.90
C HIS A 105 -14.33 4.13 -12.41
N GLU A 106 -13.23 4.70 -11.92
CA GLU A 106 -13.18 6.07 -11.45
C GLU A 106 -12.63 7.02 -12.54
N ARG A 107 -12.88 8.34 -12.35
CA ARG A 107 -12.22 9.35 -13.19
C ARG A 107 -10.72 9.39 -12.87
N PRO A 108 -9.85 9.08 -13.85
CA PRO A 108 -8.41 9.07 -13.60
C PRO A 108 -7.87 10.44 -13.21
N GLN A 109 -6.96 10.46 -12.25
CA GLN A 109 -6.18 11.64 -11.83
C GLN A 109 -4.88 11.19 -11.15
N LYS A 110 -3.96 12.12 -10.84
CA LYS A 110 -2.67 11.78 -10.20
C LYS A 110 -2.92 10.96 -8.92
N GLY A 111 -2.36 9.75 -8.83
CA GLY A 111 -2.55 8.83 -7.69
C GLY A 111 -3.92 8.12 -7.61
N ARG A 112 -4.74 8.20 -8.67
CA ARG A 112 -6.04 7.52 -8.76
C ARG A 112 -6.22 6.93 -10.15
N TYR A 113 -6.15 5.62 -10.24
CA TYR A 113 -6.16 4.87 -11.50
C TYR A 113 -7.29 3.86 -11.51
N ARG A 114 -7.72 3.45 -12.69
CA ARG A 114 -8.77 2.43 -12.86
C ARG A 114 -8.30 1.02 -12.52
N GLN A 115 -7.04 0.72 -12.76
CA GLN A 115 -6.30 -0.37 -12.13
C GLN A 115 -5.27 0.28 -11.22
N PHE A 116 -5.27 -0.09 -9.96
CA PHE A 116 -4.35 0.39 -8.95
C PHE A 116 -3.98 -0.77 -8.02
N HIS A 117 -2.93 -0.62 -7.25
CA HIS A 117 -2.47 -1.67 -6.35
C HIS A 117 -2.71 -1.27 -4.90
N GLN A 118 -3.18 -2.24 -4.14
CA GLN A 118 -3.32 -2.09 -2.70
C GLN A 118 -2.45 -3.09 -1.97
N ILE A 119 -1.94 -2.66 -0.83
CA ILE A 119 -1.63 -3.53 0.29
C ILE A 119 -2.69 -3.32 1.35
N GLY A 120 -3.09 -4.39 2.03
CA GLY A 120 -3.96 -4.33 3.19
C GLY A 120 -3.58 -5.36 4.22
N ALA A 121 -3.96 -5.10 5.46
CA ALA A 121 -3.81 -6.00 6.60
C ALA A 121 -5.17 -6.20 7.26
N GLU A 122 -5.51 -7.44 7.52
CA GLU A 122 -6.77 -7.87 8.10
C GLU A 122 -6.49 -8.74 9.34
N ALA A 123 -7.00 -8.34 10.49
CA ALA A 123 -6.96 -9.10 11.73
C ALA A 123 -8.38 -9.58 12.03
N LEU A 124 -8.60 -10.89 11.91
CA LEU A 124 -9.91 -11.53 12.01
C LEU A 124 -9.99 -12.43 13.23
N GLY A 125 -11.11 -12.38 13.95
CA GLY A 125 -11.32 -13.17 15.17
C GLY A 125 -10.81 -12.50 16.45
N PHE A 126 -10.45 -11.21 16.41
CA PHE A 126 -9.96 -10.44 17.56
C PHE A 126 -10.97 -9.37 17.97
N ALA A 127 -11.56 -9.53 19.17
CA ALA A 127 -12.66 -8.69 19.62
C ALA A 127 -12.22 -7.35 20.27
N GLY A 128 -11.00 -7.30 20.81
CA GLY A 128 -10.53 -6.16 21.61
C GLY A 128 -10.05 -4.97 20.78
N PRO A 129 -10.03 -3.76 21.39
CA PRO A 129 -9.48 -2.54 20.80
C PRO A 129 -7.95 -2.53 20.69
N ASP A 130 -7.27 -3.48 21.32
CA ASP A 130 -5.83 -3.69 21.28
C ASP A 130 -5.32 -3.93 19.86
N VAL A 131 -6.05 -4.72 19.07
CA VAL A 131 -5.70 -5.00 17.68
C VAL A 131 -6.00 -3.82 16.76
N ASP A 132 -7.01 -3.01 17.05
CA ASP A 132 -7.25 -1.73 16.36
C ASP A 132 -6.04 -0.80 16.52
N ALA A 133 -5.57 -0.65 17.75
CA ALA A 133 -4.40 0.16 18.05
C ALA A 133 -3.12 -0.41 17.43
N GLU A 134 -2.93 -1.76 17.46
CA GLU A 134 -1.79 -2.44 16.81
C GLU A 134 -1.73 -2.11 15.32
N LEU A 135 -2.87 -2.18 14.61
CA LEU A 135 -2.94 -1.88 13.19
C LEU A 135 -2.61 -0.41 12.86
N ILE A 136 -3.02 0.51 13.72
CA ILE A 136 -2.64 1.92 13.59
C ILE A 136 -1.13 2.11 13.81
N LEU A 137 -0.57 1.46 14.84
CA LEU A 137 0.87 1.51 15.13
C LEU A 137 1.71 0.80 14.06
N LEU A 138 1.18 -0.24 13.40
CA LEU A 138 1.81 -0.87 12.24
C LEU A 138 1.96 0.13 11.09
N CYS A 139 0.91 0.92 10.79
CA CYS A 139 1.03 1.99 9.81
C CYS A 139 2.09 3.02 10.21
N ARG A 140 2.14 3.43 11.49
CA ARG A 140 3.17 4.31 12.01
C ARG A 140 4.59 3.77 11.78
N ALA A 141 4.79 2.48 12.05
CA ALA A 141 6.07 1.82 11.80
C ALA A 141 6.45 1.87 10.32
N LEU A 142 5.46 1.70 9.42
CA LEU A 142 5.65 1.85 7.97
C LEU A 142 6.13 3.26 7.61
N TRP A 143 5.46 4.30 8.15
CA TRP A 143 5.86 5.69 7.86
C TRP A 143 7.30 5.95 8.26
N ARG A 144 7.71 5.50 9.44
CA ARG A 144 9.09 5.63 9.92
C ARG A 144 10.11 4.91 9.04
N GLU A 145 9.81 3.70 8.57
CA GLU A 145 10.70 2.97 7.67
C GLU A 145 10.84 3.60 6.29
N LEU A 146 9.81 4.31 5.86
CA LEU A 146 9.83 5.06 4.61
C LEU A 146 10.44 6.46 4.76
N GLY A 147 10.82 6.88 5.98
CA GLY A 147 11.35 8.21 6.25
C GLY A 147 10.28 9.32 6.26
N LEU A 148 9.00 8.95 6.30
CA LEU A 148 7.89 9.91 6.42
C LEU A 148 7.72 10.35 7.86
N VAL A 149 7.53 11.66 8.08
CA VAL A 149 7.45 12.28 9.40
C VAL A 149 5.99 12.53 9.78
N GLU A 150 5.59 11.99 10.95
CA GLU A 150 4.27 12.22 11.56
C GLU A 150 4.06 13.73 11.83
N GLY A 151 2.87 14.23 11.54
CA GLY A 151 2.53 15.64 11.67
C GLY A 151 2.97 16.55 10.52
N ARG A 152 4.01 16.17 9.77
CA ARG A 152 4.51 16.89 8.60
C ARG A 152 4.05 16.27 7.29
N ASP A 153 4.29 14.97 7.13
CA ASP A 153 4.04 14.26 5.87
C ASP A 153 2.75 13.46 5.93
N VAL A 154 2.43 12.92 7.09
CA VAL A 154 1.21 12.16 7.38
C VAL A 154 0.67 12.51 8.74
N ARG A 155 -0.66 12.51 8.91
CA ARG A 155 -1.34 12.66 10.21
C ARG A 155 -2.47 11.66 10.34
N LEU A 156 -2.73 11.23 11.57
CA LEU A 156 -3.78 10.29 11.89
C LEU A 156 -5.09 11.03 12.22
N GLU A 157 -6.16 10.65 11.55
CA GLU A 157 -7.53 10.98 11.90
C GLU A 157 -8.25 9.73 12.40
N LEU A 158 -8.98 9.86 13.49
CA LEU A 158 -9.64 8.78 14.22
C LEU A 158 -11.09 9.14 14.50
N ASN A 159 -11.99 8.18 14.42
CA ASN A 159 -13.39 8.30 14.81
C ASN A 159 -13.93 6.95 15.29
N SER A 160 -15.14 6.94 15.84
CA SER A 160 -15.93 5.73 16.07
C SER A 160 -17.25 5.83 15.32
N LEU A 161 -17.63 4.77 14.62
CA LEU A 161 -18.95 4.63 14.00
C LEU A 161 -19.96 3.93 14.94
N GLY A 162 -19.54 3.58 16.14
CA GLY A 162 -20.40 2.91 17.10
C GLY A 162 -20.92 1.55 16.64
N GLN A 163 -21.87 1.04 17.40
CA GLN A 163 -22.60 -0.19 17.09
C GLN A 163 -23.85 0.10 16.25
N PRO A 164 -24.45 -0.89 15.59
CA PRO A 164 -25.63 -0.70 14.71
C PRO A 164 -26.79 0.05 15.37
N PRO A 165 -27.19 -0.22 16.64
CA PRO A 165 -28.29 0.54 17.29
C PRO A 165 -27.95 2.04 17.45
N GLU A 166 -26.70 2.36 17.81
CA GLU A 166 -26.21 3.73 17.99
C GLU A 166 -26.22 4.48 16.66
N ARG A 167 -25.75 3.84 15.59
CA ARG A 167 -25.83 4.39 14.22
C ARG A 167 -27.24 4.62 13.76
N LEU A 168 -28.18 3.71 14.09
CA LEU A 168 -29.57 3.86 13.72
C LEU A 168 -30.18 5.09 14.39
N ALA A 169 -29.93 5.28 15.69
CA ALA A 169 -30.41 6.45 16.43
C ALA A 169 -29.82 7.76 15.84
N HIS A 170 -28.51 7.80 15.61
CA HIS A 170 -27.85 8.93 14.94
C HIS A 170 -28.41 9.18 13.55
N ARG A 171 -28.61 8.14 12.74
CA ARG A 171 -29.16 8.25 11.38
C ARG A 171 -30.54 8.88 11.38
N GLN A 172 -31.41 8.53 12.33
CA GLN A 172 -32.73 9.11 12.48
C GLN A 172 -32.66 10.60 12.82
N ALA A 173 -31.82 10.97 13.77
CA ALA A 173 -31.59 12.37 14.17
C ALA A 173 -30.97 13.18 13.00
N LEU A 174 -30.02 12.63 12.29
CA LEU A 174 -29.39 13.25 11.12
C LEU A 174 -30.40 13.48 9.98
N ILE A 175 -31.26 12.50 9.67
CA ILE A 175 -32.31 12.66 8.67
C ILE A 175 -33.29 13.77 9.09
N ALA A 176 -33.68 13.84 10.36
CA ALA A 176 -34.57 14.91 10.87
C ALA A 176 -33.92 16.29 10.71
N HIS A 177 -32.62 16.41 11.09
CA HIS A 177 -31.85 17.65 10.93
C HIS A 177 -31.73 18.06 9.44
N LEU A 178 -31.35 17.15 8.55
CA LEU A 178 -31.21 17.44 7.13
C LEU A 178 -32.56 17.80 6.47
N LYS A 179 -33.67 17.17 6.89
CA LYS A 179 -35.02 17.54 6.42
C LYS A 179 -35.43 18.96 6.82
N SER A 180 -35.10 19.39 8.02
CA SER A 180 -35.39 20.78 8.46
C SER A 180 -34.58 21.82 7.67
N HIS A 181 -33.50 21.42 7.01
CA HIS A 181 -32.66 22.26 6.16
C HIS A 181 -32.72 21.88 4.67
N ALA A 182 -33.82 21.22 4.23
CA ALA A 182 -33.94 20.67 2.88
C ALA A 182 -33.72 21.69 1.74
N HIS A 183 -33.99 22.97 2.00
CA HIS A 183 -33.79 24.07 1.04
C HIS A 183 -32.31 24.38 0.74
N LEU A 184 -31.39 23.98 1.63
CA LEU A 184 -29.94 24.16 1.48
C LEU A 184 -29.26 22.92 0.88
N LEU A 185 -29.96 21.79 0.76
CA LEU A 185 -29.40 20.56 0.20
C LEU A 185 -29.32 20.64 -1.31
N ASP A 186 -28.16 20.27 -1.87
CA ASP A 186 -28.00 20.06 -3.31
C ASP A 186 -28.74 18.78 -3.77
N GLU A 187 -28.77 18.56 -5.10
CA GLU A 187 -29.49 17.44 -5.69
C GLU A 187 -28.95 16.08 -5.22
N GLU A 188 -27.64 15.95 -5.09
CA GLU A 188 -26.98 14.74 -4.61
C GLU A 188 -27.32 14.46 -3.14
N ALA A 189 -27.29 15.45 -2.28
CA ALA A 189 -27.66 15.32 -0.88
C ALA A 189 -29.14 14.95 -0.71
N ARG A 190 -30.03 15.52 -1.53
CA ARG A 190 -31.47 15.15 -1.53
C ARG A 190 -31.66 13.68 -1.92
N ARG A 191 -30.94 13.19 -2.91
CA ARG A 191 -30.96 11.78 -3.31
C ARG A 191 -30.46 10.87 -2.18
N ARG A 192 -29.37 11.26 -1.52
CA ARG A 192 -28.74 10.50 -0.44
C ARG A 192 -29.47 10.57 0.90
N LEU A 193 -30.38 11.51 1.07
CA LEU A 193 -31.06 11.76 2.35
C LEU A 193 -31.73 10.52 2.96
N HIS A 194 -32.29 9.64 2.12
CA HIS A 194 -32.97 8.43 2.58
C HIS A 194 -32.12 7.16 2.40
N THR A 195 -31.20 7.15 1.45
CA THR A 195 -30.35 6.00 1.12
C THR A 195 -29.11 5.94 1.98
N ASN A 196 -28.27 6.99 1.96
CA ASN A 196 -27.02 7.06 2.71
C ASN A 196 -26.77 8.48 3.28
N PRO A 197 -27.52 8.92 4.32
CA PRO A 197 -27.42 10.27 4.85
C PRO A 197 -26.04 10.60 5.47
N LEU A 198 -25.31 9.59 5.97
CA LEU A 198 -23.96 9.80 6.52
C LEU A 198 -22.99 10.34 5.47
N ARG A 199 -23.15 9.98 4.19
CA ARG A 199 -22.33 10.49 3.09
C ARG A 199 -22.54 11.98 2.81
N ILE A 200 -23.64 12.57 3.29
CA ILE A 200 -23.87 14.00 3.18
C ILE A 200 -22.91 14.79 4.05
N LEU A 201 -22.45 14.18 5.17
CA LEU A 201 -21.48 14.80 6.09
C LEU A 201 -20.10 15.02 5.46
N ASP A 202 -19.75 14.25 4.42
CA ASP A 202 -18.50 14.36 3.68
C ASP A 202 -18.56 15.34 2.49
N THR A 203 -19.65 16.11 2.36
CA THR A 203 -19.80 17.07 1.27
C THR A 203 -18.71 18.15 1.31
N LYS A 204 -18.17 18.49 0.14
CA LYS A 204 -17.26 19.62 -0.06
C LYS A 204 -17.98 20.88 -0.56
N ASN A 205 -19.31 20.83 -0.70
CA ASN A 205 -20.11 21.96 -1.15
C ASN A 205 -20.10 23.09 -0.09
N PRO A 206 -19.53 24.29 -0.39
CA PRO A 206 -19.45 25.39 0.59
C PRO A 206 -20.81 25.82 1.13
N ALA A 207 -21.87 25.77 0.31
CA ALA A 207 -23.23 26.17 0.71
C ALA A 207 -23.84 25.26 1.79
N MET A 208 -23.36 24.03 1.90
CA MET A 208 -23.83 23.03 2.85
C MET A 208 -23.00 22.94 4.13
N GLN A 209 -21.83 23.61 4.21
CA GLN A 209 -20.91 23.46 5.34
C GLN A 209 -21.59 23.81 6.68
N ALA A 210 -22.36 24.90 6.75
CA ALA A 210 -23.04 25.32 7.99
C ALA A 210 -24.07 24.28 8.46
N VAL A 211 -24.81 23.64 7.53
CA VAL A 211 -25.76 22.57 7.85
C VAL A 211 -25.06 21.32 8.34
N VAL A 212 -23.94 20.97 7.73
CA VAL A 212 -23.16 19.79 8.10
C VAL A 212 -22.44 19.99 9.43
N GLU A 213 -21.91 21.18 9.72
CA GLU A 213 -21.30 21.50 11.02
C GLU A 213 -22.29 21.48 12.17
N ALA A 214 -23.53 21.91 11.92
CA ALA A 214 -24.61 21.88 12.91
C ALA A 214 -25.30 20.51 13.03
N ALA A 215 -24.93 19.54 12.20
CA ALA A 215 -25.53 18.21 12.24
C ALA A 215 -25.22 17.47 13.55
N PRO A 216 -26.14 16.59 14.01
CA PRO A 216 -25.88 15.71 15.14
C PRO A 216 -24.62 14.92 14.93
N LYS A 217 -23.77 14.86 15.95
CA LYS A 217 -22.51 14.10 15.90
C LYS A 217 -22.75 12.68 16.38
N LEU A 218 -22.23 11.69 15.68
CA LEU A 218 -22.37 10.28 16.07
C LEU A 218 -21.82 9.99 17.47
N MET A 219 -20.78 10.71 17.89
CA MET A 219 -20.19 10.60 19.22
C MET A 219 -21.20 10.83 20.36
N ASP A 220 -22.24 11.67 20.15
CA ASP A 220 -23.27 11.96 21.14
C ASP A 220 -24.30 10.81 21.30
N PHE A 221 -24.24 9.81 20.44
CA PHE A 221 -25.11 8.63 20.43
C PHE A 221 -24.39 7.35 20.86
N LEU A 222 -23.08 7.40 21.12
CA LEU A 222 -22.31 6.24 21.55
C LEU A 222 -22.65 5.85 23.00
N GLY A 223 -22.93 4.57 23.19
CA GLY A 223 -23.08 3.99 24.52
C GLY A 223 -21.72 3.72 25.18
N GLU A 224 -21.76 3.35 26.46
CA GLU A 224 -20.58 3.15 27.29
C GLU A 224 -19.58 2.16 26.69
N ALA A 225 -20.03 1.06 26.10
CA ALA A 225 -19.16 0.05 25.48
C ALA A 225 -18.37 0.61 24.29
N SER A 226 -19.03 1.39 23.40
CA SER A 226 -18.37 2.02 22.25
C SER A 226 -17.42 3.13 22.67
N LEU A 227 -17.77 3.90 23.69
CA LEU A 227 -16.90 4.93 24.27
C LEU A 227 -15.67 4.31 24.93
N THR A 228 -15.84 3.25 25.72
CA THR A 228 -14.73 2.52 26.35
C THR A 228 -13.80 1.91 25.31
N HIS A 229 -14.33 1.32 24.24
CA HIS A 229 -13.53 0.79 23.13
C HIS A 229 -12.66 1.89 22.50
N LEU A 230 -13.28 3.03 22.14
CA LEU A 230 -12.54 4.15 21.55
C LEU A 230 -11.51 4.72 22.54
N GLN A 231 -11.87 4.83 23.84
CA GLN A 231 -10.95 5.35 24.85
C GLN A 231 -9.73 4.44 25.01
N THR A 232 -9.92 3.12 25.02
CA THR A 232 -8.79 2.16 25.09
C THR A 232 -7.84 2.30 23.89
N VAL A 233 -8.38 2.46 22.67
CA VAL A 233 -7.53 2.75 21.49
C VAL A 233 -6.72 4.04 21.73
N ARG A 234 -7.37 5.11 22.19
CA ARG A 234 -6.70 6.39 22.47
C ARG A 234 -5.61 6.25 23.52
N ASP A 235 -5.87 5.57 24.61
CA ASP A 235 -4.91 5.37 25.70
C ASP A 235 -3.63 4.67 25.19
N VAL A 236 -3.77 3.66 24.31
CA VAL A 236 -2.62 3.00 23.67
C VAL A 236 -1.85 3.96 22.76
N LEU A 237 -2.56 4.75 21.95
CA LEU A 237 -1.92 5.72 21.05
C LEU A 237 -1.20 6.83 21.83
N ASP A 238 -1.82 7.32 22.90
CA ASP A 238 -1.25 8.34 23.79
C ASP A 238 0.00 7.80 24.50
N ALA A 239 -0.07 6.58 25.05
CA ALA A 239 1.08 5.91 25.66
C ALA A 239 2.24 5.67 24.66
N ALA A 240 1.91 5.42 23.38
CA ALA A 240 2.90 5.33 22.31
C ALA A 240 3.43 6.70 21.83
N GLY A 241 2.90 7.80 22.33
CA GLY A 241 3.25 9.16 21.89
C GLY A 241 2.86 9.43 20.44
N LEU A 242 1.77 8.84 19.95
CA LEU A 242 1.24 9.06 18.60
C LEU A 242 0.18 10.15 18.63
N ALA A 243 0.45 11.27 17.97
CA ALA A 243 -0.54 12.34 17.82
C ALA A 243 -1.64 11.94 16.83
N TYR A 244 -2.88 12.21 17.19
CA TYR A 244 -4.05 11.99 16.35
C TYR A 244 -5.08 13.12 16.51
N ARG A 245 -5.99 13.21 15.54
CA ARG A 245 -7.14 14.10 15.58
C ARG A 245 -8.43 13.28 15.61
N ILE A 246 -9.33 13.55 16.55
CA ILE A 246 -10.70 13.05 16.45
C ILE A 246 -11.43 13.86 15.38
N ASN A 247 -11.88 13.15 14.33
CA ASN A 247 -12.64 13.73 13.24
C ASN A 247 -14.07 13.17 13.25
N PRO A 248 -15.05 13.86 13.81
CA PRO A 248 -16.44 13.37 13.90
C PRO A 248 -17.12 13.23 12.53
N ARG A 249 -16.53 13.78 11.46
CA ARG A 249 -17.01 13.67 10.08
C ARG A 249 -16.37 12.51 9.33
N LEU A 250 -15.39 11.84 9.93
CA LEU A 250 -14.73 10.70 9.30
C LEU A 250 -15.72 9.54 9.22
N VAL A 251 -16.13 9.23 8.01
CA VAL A 251 -16.92 8.06 7.62
C VAL A 251 -16.19 7.29 6.53
N ARG A 252 -16.58 6.03 6.32
CA ARG A 252 -15.96 5.18 5.31
C ARG A 252 -16.87 4.97 4.11
N GLY A 253 -16.25 4.66 2.96
CA GLY A 253 -16.94 4.42 1.69
C GLY A 253 -17.72 3.12 1.59
N MET A 254 -17.59 2.24 2.58
CA MET A 254 -18.20 0.91 2.63
C MET A 254 -19.03 0.79 3.90
N ASP A 255 -20.18 0.14 3.82
CA ASP A 255 -21.17 0.15 4.90
C ASP A 255 -20.90 -0.86 6.03
N TYR A 256 -19.91 -1.74 5.85
CA TYR A 256 -19.59 -2.80 6.81
C TYR A 256 -18.88 -2.33 8.09
N TYR A 257 -18.34 -1.11 8.11
CA TYR A 257 -17.59 -0.62 9.25
C TYR A 257 -18.46 -0.36 10.49
N ASN A 258 -17.90 -0.65 11.66
CA ASN A 258 -18.44 -0.32 12.98
C ASN A 258 -17.29 0.09 13.91
N LEU A 259 -17.60 0.63 15.10
CA LEU A 259 -16.61 1.06 16.10
C LEU A 259 -15.46 1.88 15.47
N THR A 260 -14.20 1.49 15.71
CA THR A 260 -13.01 2.25 15.27
C THR A 260 -12.95 2.41 13.75
N VAL A 261 -12.80 3.65 13.29
CA VAL A 261 -12.38 3.99 11.93
C VAL A 261 -11.25 4.98 11.97
N PHE A 262 -10.31 4.87 11.05
CA PHE A 262 -9.16 5.75 10.98
C PHE A 262 -8.71 6.00 9.55
N GLU A 263 -8.04 7.13 9.36
CA GLU A 263 -7.34 7.48 8.13
C GLU A 263 -5.99 8.12 8.45
N TRP A 264 -4.99 7.72 7.70
CA TRP A 264 -3.75 8.45 7.59
C TRP A 264 -3.84 9.37 6.39
N VAL A 265 -3.76 10.66 6.64
CA VAL A 265 -3.97 11.70 5.63
C VAL A 265 -2.73 12.55 5.45
N THR A 266 -2.60 13.14 4.24
CA THR A 266 -1.51 14.04 3.88
C THR A 266 -2.06 15.26 3.15
N ASP A 267 -1.41 16.41 3.30
CA ASP A 267 -1.69 17.62 2.52
C ASP A 267 -0.83 17.72 1.25
N ARG A 268 0.19 16.83 1.10
CA ARG A 268 1.13 16.86 -0.04
C ARG A 268 0.51 16.39 -1.36
N LEU A 269 -0.60 15.68 -1.31
CA LEU A 269 -1.26 15.10 -2.49
C LEU A 269 -2.57 15.82 -2.86
N GLY A 270 -2.75 17.05 -2.40
CA GLY A 270 -3.93 17.88 -2.68
C GLY A 270 -5.24 17.22 -2.24
N SER A 271 -6.24 17.16 -3.12
CA SER A 271 -7.56 16.58 -2.81
C SER A 271 -7.54 15.07 -2.55
N GLN A 272 -6.43 14.38 -2.79
CA GLN A 272 -6.23 12.94 -2.59
C GLN A 272 -5.50 12.64 -1.27
N GLY A 273 -5.89 13.34 -0.20
CA GLY A 273 -5.19 13.33 1.08
C GLY A 273 -5.12 11.99 1.80
N THR A 274 -6.09 11.08 1.62
CA THR A 274 -6.07 9.78 2.31
C THR A 274 -5.05 8.84 1.68
N VAL A 275 -4.03 8.45 2.44
CA VAL A 275 -2.96 7.52 2.03
C VAL A 275 -3.30 6.09 2.45
N CYS A 276 -3.75 5.92 3.69
CA CYS A 276 -4.18 4.64 4.25
C CYS A 276 -5.48 4.85 5.02
N GLY A 277 -6.37 3.90 4.97
CA GLY A 277 -7.60 3.98 5.74
C GLY A 277 -8.16 2.60 6.09
N GLY A 278 -8.75 2.52 7.27
CA GLY A 278 -9.25 1.28 7.81
C GLY A 278 -10.21 1.46 8.97
N GLY A 279 -10.45 0.36 9.65
CA GLY A 279 -11.32 0.32 10.81
C GLY A 279 -11.85 -1.08 11.09
N ARG A 280 -12.74 -1.18 12.07
CA ARG A 280 -13.39 -2.42 12.51
C ARG A 280 -14.65 -2.72 11.70
N TYR A 281 -14.90 -3.98 11.44
CA TYR A 281 -16.03 -4.46 10.61
C TYR A 281 -16.53 -5.84 11.10
N ASP A 282 -16.98 -5.90 12.35
CA ASP A 282 -17.35 -7.14 13.05
C ASP A 282 -18.52 -7.91 12.42
N LEU A 283 -19.33 -7.22 11.61
CA LEU A 283 -20.51 -7.83 10.98
C LEU A 283 -20.23 -8.46 9.61
N LEU A 284 -19.09 -8.17 8.98
CA LEU A 284 -18.84 -8.53 7.59
C LEU A 284 -18.79 -10.06 7.38
N ILE A 285 -18.19 -10.82 8.32
CA ILE A 285 -18.11 -12.29 8.22
C ILE A 285 -19.51 -12.89 8.21
N GLU A 286 -20.40 -12.41 9.10
CA GLU A 286 -21.78 -12.88 9.18
C GLU A 286 -22.60 -12.45 7.93
N GLN A 287 -22.42 -11.22 7.46
CA GLN A 287 -23.05 -10.73 6.23
C GLN A 287 -22.69 -11.57 5.00
N LEU A 288 -21.46 -12.08 4.95
CA LEU A 288 -21.01 -12.97 3.87
C LEU A 288 -21.36 -14.45 4.11
N GLY A 289 -22.09 -14.77 5.17
CA GLY A 289 -22.65 -16.10 5.45
C GLY A 289 -21.76 -16.98 6.32
N GLY A 290 -20.72 -16.40 6.93
CA GLY A 290 -19.88 -17.11 7.90
C GLY A 290 -20.43 -17.09 9.33
N LYS A 291 -19.80 -17.82 10.24
CA LYS A 291 -20.06 -17.70 11.67
C LYS A 291 -19.55 -16.33 12.15
N SER A 292 -20.38 -15.58 12.88
CA SER A 292 -20.05 -14.26 13.40
C SER A 292 -18.69 -14.25 14.09
N ALA A 293 -17.80 -13.37 13.64
CA ALA A 293 -16.49 -13.15 14.25
C ALA A 293 -16.03 -11.71 13.94
N PRO A 294 -15.34 -11.07 14.89
CA PRO A 294 -14.87 -9.70 14.70
C PRO A 294 -13.77 -9.61 13.64
N GLY A 295 -13.70 -8.44 13.02
CA GLY A 295 -12.67 -8.12 12.03
C GLY A 295 -12.27 -6.67 12.10
N VAL A 296 -11.00 -6.40 11.88
CA VAL A 296 -10.43 -5.06 11.75
C VAL A 296 -9.29 -5.09 10.75
N GLY A 297 -9.20 -4.05 9.92
CA GLY A 297 -8.16 -4.01 8.90
C GLY A 297 -7.98 -2.62 8.29
N TRP A 298 -7.03 -2.51 7.39
CA TRP A 298 -6.80 -1.31 6.62
C TRP A 298 -6.33 -1.64 5.20
N GLY A 299 -6.56 -0.69 4.29
CA GLY A 299 -6.06 -0.71 2.92
C GLY A 299 -5.30 0.56 2.59
N LEU A 300 -4.24 0.41 1.80
CA LEU A 300 -3.34 1.46 1.37
C LEU A 300 -3.08 1.33 -0.13
N GLY A 301 -3.20 2.44 -0.87
CA GLY A 301 -2.87 2.48 -2.30
C GLY A 301 -1.38 2.67 -2.52
N ILE A 302 -0.73 1.72 -3.22
CA ILE A 302 0.72 1.72 -3.46
C ILE A 302 1.13 2.93 -4.29
N GLU A 303 0.41 3.23 -5.37
CA GLU A 303 0.70 4.38 -6.25
C GLU A 303 0.68 5.70 -5.48
N ARG A 304 -0.29 5.83 -4.57
CA ARG A 304 -0.43 7.04 -3.75
C ARG A 304 0.71 7.16 -2.72
N LEU A 305 1.11 6.04 -2.13
CA LEU A 305 2.23 6.02 -1.21
C LEU A 305 3.55 6.34 -1.90
N LEU A 306 3.80 5.79 -3.09
CA LEU A 306 4.99 6.11 -3.89
C LEU A 306 5.06 7.60 -4.25
N LEU A 307 3.93 8.20 -4.65
CA LEU A 307 3.85 9.65 -4.87
C LEU A 307 4.17 10.45 -3.61
N LEU A 308 3.67 10.03 -2.44
CA LEU A 308 3.97 10.70 -1.18
C LEU A 308 5.45 10.62 -0.82
N VAL A 309 6.06 9.44 -0.98
CA VAL A 309 7.50 9.22 -0.75
C VAL A 309 8.34 10.10 -1.67
N GLU A 310 7.93 10.28 -2.92
CA GLU A 310 8.58 11.16 -3.88
C GLU A 310 8.44 12.64 -3.49
N GLU A 311 7.23 13.10 -3.20
CA GLU A 311 6.93 14.49 -2.79
C GLU A 311 7.58 14.86 -1.44
N ALA A 312 7.81 13.88 -0.57
CA ALA A 312 8.53 14.06 0.69
C ALA A 312 10.06 14.08 0.50
N GLY A 313 10.56 13.74 -0.68
CA GLY A 313 12.00 13.71 -0.98
C GLY A 313 12.76 12.54 -0.33
N VAL A 314 12.05 11.47 0.06
CA VAL A 314 12.63 10.29 0.74
C VAL A 314 12.66 9.05 -0.15
N ALA A 315 12.33 9.20 -1.44
CA ALA A 315 12.41 8.11 -2.40
C ALA A 315 13.86 7.61 -2.56
N PRO A 316 14.10 6.28 -2.58
CA PRO A 316 15.43 5.76 -2.79
C PRO A 316 15.93 6.13 -4.19
N ALA A 317 17.25 6.31 -4.30
CA ALA A 317 17.88 6.41 -5.59
C ALA A 317 17.65 5.10 -6.40
N PRO A 318 17.53 5.18 -7.73
CA PRO A 318 17.45 3.97 -8.55
C PRO A 318 18.61 3.03 -8.26
N ALA A 319 18.33 1.73 -8.14
CA ALA A 319 19.36 0.74 -7.93
C ALA A 319 20.28 0.72 -9.17
N ALA A 320 21.57 1.01 -8.97
CA ALA A 320 22.60 0.89 -9.98
C ALA A 320 23.39 -0.41 -9.74
N PRO A 321 23.95 -1.05 -10.77
CA PRO A 321 24.82 -2.19 -10.59
C PRO A 321 26.10 -1.73 -9.86
N LEU A 322 26.63 -2.60 -9.00
CA LEU A 322 27.89 -2.28 -8.33
C LEU A 322 29.06 -2.25 -9.34
N VAL A 323 29.04 -3.22 -10.28
CA VAL A 323 30.10 -3.39 -11.26
C VAL A 323 29.53 -3.40 -12.68
N TYR A 324 30.21 -2.73 -13.59
CA TYR A 324 30.01 -2.84 -15.03
C TYR A 324 31.24 -3.46 -15.70
N ALA A 325 31.07 -4.60 -16.34
CA ALA A 325 32.18 -5.29 -17.01
C ALA A 325 32.43 -4.70 -18.41
N VAL A 326 33.67 -4.37 -18.69
CA VAL A 326 34.18 -3.85 -19.98
C VAL A 326 35.02 -4.92 -20.63
N LEU A 327 34.64 -5.36 -21.83
CA LEU A 327 35.33 -6.38 -22.62
C LEU A 327 35.96 -5.75 -23.86
N PRO A 328 37.24 -5.47 -23.86
CA PRO A 328 37.94 -4.94 -25.05
C PRO A 328 38.01 -5.93 -26.22
N ASP A 329 38.19 -7.23 -25.91
CA ASP A 329 38.30 -8.32 -26.90
C ASP A 329 37.29 -9.41 -26.62
N ALA A 330 36.48 -9.75 -27.63
CA ALA A 330 35.48 -10.82 -27.56
C ALA A 330 36.07 -12.22 -27.27
N LYS A 331 37.36 -12.44 -27.54
CA LYS A 331 38.04 -13.69 -27.19
C LYS A 331 38.07 -13.99 -25.70
N GLN A 332 37.96 -12.94 -24.86
CA GLN A 332 37.95 -13.06 -23.41
C GLN A 332 36.56 -13.36 -22.83
N LEU A 333 35.54 -13.53 -23.68
CA LEU A 333 34.15 -13.66 -23.24
C LEU A 333 33.94 -14.80 -22.23
N ALA A 334 34.51 -15.99 -22.50
CA ALA A 334 34.32 -17.15 -21.62
C ALA A 334 34.90 -16.90 -20.22
N LEU A 335 36.11 -16.34 -20.15
CA LEU A 335 36.76 -16.00 -18.88
C LEU A 335 35.97 -14.88 -18.14
N ALA A 336 35.57 -13.86 -18.85
CA ALA A 336 34.76 -12.79 -18.26
C ALA A 336 33.47 -13.35 -17.67
N MET A 337 32.70 -14.15 -18.44
CA MET A 337 31.44 -14.72 -17.98
C MET A 337 31.61 -15.55 -16.70
N THR A 338 32.63 -16.42 -16.63
CA THR A 338 32.89 -17.23 -15.43
C THR A 338 33.27 -16.37 -14.23
N THR A 339 34.08 -15.32 -14.43
CA THR A 339 34.44 -14.36 -13.37
C THR A 339 33.22 -13.58 -12.87
N LEU A 340 32.38 -13.10 -13.79
CA LEU A 340 31.17 -12.34 -13.43
C LEU A 340 30.15 -13.23 -12.73
N GLU A 341 30.06 -14.50 -13.08
CA GLU A 341 29.17 -15.45 -12.41
C GLU A 341 29.63 -15.71 -10.97
N ALA A 342 30.96 -15.86 -10.75
CA ALA A 342 31.50 -15.97 -9.41
C ALA A 342 31.17 -14.74 -8.55
N LEU A 343 31.20 -13.52 -9.10
CA LEU A 343 30.79 -12.30 -8.42
C LEU A 343 29.29 -12.30 -8.09
N ARG A 344 28.43 -12.73 -9.03
CA ARG A 344 26.99 -12.83 -8.81
C ARG A 344 26.63 -13.81 -7.70
N GLN A 345 27.33 -14.96 -7.63
CA GLN A 345 27.10 -15.97 -6.60
C GLN A 345 27.34 -15.46 -5.17
N ILE A 346 28.22 -14.48 -5.01
CA ILE A 346 28.47 -13.82 -3.71
C ILE A 346 27.64 -12.54 -3.52
N GLY A 347 26.69 -12.25 -4.40
CA GLY A 347 25.75 -11.14 -4.28
C GLY A 347 26.16 -9.82 -4.92
N VAL A 348 27.27 -9.78 -5.67
CA VAL A 348 27.69 -8.57 -6.40
C VAL A 348 26.80 -8.39 -7.62
N SER A 349 26.12 -7.25 -7.73
CA SER A 349 25.34 -6.89 -8.91
C SER A 349 26.27 -6.47 -10.05
N VAL A 350 26.27 -7.25 -11.14
CA VAL A 350 27.15 -7.03 -12.30
C VAL A 350 26.36 -6.93 -13.59
N LEU A 351 26.59 -5.86 -14.33
CA LEU A 351 26.23 -5.77 -15.75
C LEU A 351 27.45 -6.04 -16.64
N MET A 352 27.22 -6.72 -17.74
CA MET A 352 28.25 -6.91 -18.76
C MET A 352 27.85 -6.16 -20.01
N HIS A 353 28.83 -5.55 -20.66
CA HIS A 353 28.63 -4.99 -22.00
C HIS A 353 28.33 -6.12 -23.00
N ALA A 354 27.24 -5.99 -23.73
CA ALA A 354 26.88 -6.90 -24.81
C ALA A 354 26.96 -6.19 -26.17
N GLY A 355 27.38 -6.92 -27.22
CA GLY A 355 27.30 -6.44 -28.61
C GLY A 355 28.56 -5.78 -29.22
N GLY A 356 29.76 -6.02 -28.65
CA GLY A 356 31.04 -5.79 -29.36
C GLY A 356 31.29 -4.36 -29.83
N HIS A 357 31.36 -3.38 -28.92
CA HIS A 357 31.69 -1.98 -29.24
C HIS A 357 33.09 -1.57 -28.76
N SER A 358 33.56 -0.42 -29.26
CA SER A 358 34.83 0.15 -28.81
C SER A 358 34.86 0.39 -27.29
N MET A 359 36.03 0.34 -26.67
CA MET A 359 36.21 0.64 -25.24
C MET A 359 35.56 1.96 -24.82
N LYS A 360 35.68 3.00 -25.64
CA LYS A 360 35.07 4.30 -25.37
C LYS A 360 33.54 4.20 -25.25
N ALA A 361 32.89 3.45 -26.12
CA ALA A 361 31.44 3.24 -26.08
C ALA A 361 31.03 2.41 -24.86
N GLN A 362 31.82 1.40 -24.49
CA GLN A 362 31.60 0.58 -23.31
C GLN A 362 31.69 1.42 -22.01
N PHE A 363 32.73 2.27 -21.89
CA PHE A 363 32.86 3.17 -20.74
C PHE A 363 31.73 4.20 -20.63
N LYS A 364 31.26 4.73 -21.77
CA LYS A 364 30.12 5.64 -21.79
C LYS A 364 28.85 4.95 -21.25
N ARG A 365 28.62 3.67 -21.60
CA ARG A 365 27.51 2.89 -21.10
C ARG A 365 27.71 2.50 -19.61
N ALA A 366 28.93 2.16 -19.21
CA ALA A 366 29.25 1.91 -17.80
C ALA A 366 28.97 3.12 -16.92
N ASP A 367 29.34 4.31 -17.37
CA ASP A 367 29.04 5.55 -16.66
C ASP A 367 27.54 5.83 -16.62
N GLY A 368 26.84 5.72 -17.76
CA GLY A 368 25.40 5.92 -17.88
C GLY A 368 24.56 4.87 -17.10
N SER A 369 25.12 3.69 -16.77
CA SER A 369 24.46 2.67 -15.95
C SER A 369 24.38 3.02 -14.46
N GLY A 370 25.12 4.05 -14.00
CA GLY A 370 25.24 4.37 -12.59
C GLY A 370 26.21 3.47 -11.82
N ALA A 371 26.84 2.48 -12.47
CA ALA A 371 27.77 1.56 -11.81
C ALA A 371 28.86 2.29 -11.03
N ARG A 372 29.20 1.75 -9.86
CA ARG A 372 30.27 2.31 -9.02
C ARG A 372 31.65 2.02 -9.58
N TYR A 373 31.83 0.81 -10.15
CA TYR A 373 33.10 0.34 -10.69
C TYR A 373 32.97 -0.16 -12.13
N ALA A 374 34.02 0.03 -12.93
CA ALA A 374 34.23 -0.69 -14.16
C ALA A 374 35.27 -1.80 -13.91
N LEU A 375 34.91 -3.05 -14.26
CA LEU A 375 35.80 -4.21 -14.26
C LEU A 375 36.26 -4.45 -15.71
N ILE A 376 37.57 -4.31 -15.95
CA ILE A 376 38.12 -4.27 -17.30
C ILE A 376 38.93 -5.55 -17.54
N PHE A 377 38.57 -6.32 -18.56
CA PHE A 377 39.25 -7.55 -18.97
C PHE A 377 40.28 -7.19 -20.06
N GLY A 378 41.31 -6.42 -19.66
CA GLY A 378 42.41 -6.01 -20.55
C GLY A 378 43.37 -7.17 -20.87
N GLN A 379 43.90 -7.23 -22.07
CA GLN A 379 44.76 -8.32 -22.50
C GLN A 379 46.04 -8.42 -21.65
N ASP A 380 46.63 -7.29 -21.27
CA ASP A 380 47.87 -7.26 -20.49
C ASP A 380 47.64 -7.75 -19.05
N GLU A 381 46.52 -7.35 -18.41
CA GLU A 381 46.17 -7.83 -17.07
C GLU A 381 45.86 -9.33 -17.11
N LEU A 382 45.06 -9.77 -18.10
CA LEU A 382 44.65 -11.17 -18.22
C LEU A 382 45.85 -12.10 -18.47
N SER A 383 46.91 -11.63 -19.17
CA SER A 383 48.14 -12.38 -19.33
C SER A 383 48.86 -12.70 -18.02
N ARG A 384 48.57 -11.92 -16.99
CA ARG A 384 49.12 -12.10 -15.60
C ARG A 384 48.10 -12.74 -14.65
N GLY A 385 46.93 -13.19 -15.18
CA GLY A 385 45.82 -13.73 -14.36
C GLY A 385 45.11 -12.67 -13.52
N GLU A 386 45.04 -11.44 -14.00
CA GLU A 386 44.48 -10.28 -13.32
C GLU A 386 43.40 -9.61 -14.11
N VAL A 387 42.62 -8.73 -13.46
CA VAL A 387 41.67 -7.79 -14.07
C VAL A 387 41.87 -6.40 -13.46
N ALA A 388 41.55 -5.36 -14.22
CA ALA A 388 41.62 -4.00 -13.73
C ALA A 388 40.25 -3.53 -13.20
N LEU A 389 40.24 -2.90 -12.02
CA LEU A 389 39.06 -2.28 -11.40
C LEU A 389 39.27 -0.77 -11.37
N LYS A 390 38.36 -0.03 -11.99
CA LYS A 390 38.36 1.43 -12.03
C LYS A 390 37.11 1.99 -11.35
N SER A 391 37.27 2.94 -10.44
CA SER A 391 36.15 3.71 -9.91
C SER A 391 35.55 4.59 -11.00
N LEU A 392 34.22 4.58 -11.12
CA LEU A 392 33.47 5.46 -12.02
C LEU A 392 32.87 6.66 -11.28
N ARG A 393 32.83 6.64 -9.97
CA ARG A 393 32.21 7.68 -9.14
C ARG A 393 33.25 8.54 -8.39
N ASP A 394 34.49 8.08 -8.33
CA ASP A 394 35.61 8.82 -7.78
C ASP A 394 36.76 8.92 -8.81
N PRO A 395 36.89 10.07 -9.51
CA PRO A 395 37.95 10.27 -10.50
C PRO A 395 39.38 10.27 -9.90
N GLN A 396 39.49 10.49 -8.60
CA GLN A 396 40.80 10.52 -7.91
C GLN A 396 41.24 9.12 -7.44
N ALA A 397 40.32 8.15 -7.38
CA ALA A 397 40.69 6.81 -6.97
C ALA A 397 41.58 6.14 -8.02
N PRO A 398 42.74 5.57 -7.61
CA PRO A 398 43.62 4.89 -8.54
C PRO A 398 42.96 3.63 -9.09
N GLN A 399 43.28 3.29 -10.36
CA GLN A 399 42.92 1.99 -10.90
C GLN A 399 43.67 0.90 -10.11
N ARG A 400 42.90 -0.13 -9.73
CA ARG A 400 43.42 -1.29 -8.97
C ARG A 400 43.52 -2.48 -9.92
N THR A 401 44.50 -3.35 -9.66
CA THR A 401 44.62 -4.64 -10.32
C THR A 401 44.26 -5.75 -9.34
N LEU A 402 43.42 -6.69 -9.74
CA LEU A 402 42.84 -7.73 -8.89
C LEU A 402 43.14 -9.10 -9.49
N ALA A 403 43.61 -10.05 -8.68
CA ALA A 403 43.86 -11.41 -9.15
C ALA A 403 42.56 -12.16 -9.39
N LEU A 404 42.43 -12.81 -10.56
CA LEU A 404 41.30 -13.63 -10.90
C LEU A 404 41.08 -14.80 -9.94
N ALA A 405 42.17 -15.41 -9.47
CA ALA A 405 42.13 -16.51 -8.50
C ALA A 405 41.51 -16.10 -7.14
N ALA A 406 41.48 -14.79 -6.81
CA ALA A 406 40.91 -14.25 -5.58
C ALA A 406 39.55 -13.57 -5.76
N VAL A 407 38.81 -13.89 -6.81
CA VAL A 407 37.53 -13.22 -7.18
C VAL A 407 36.51 -13.20 -6.04
N SER A 408 36.37 -14.28 -5.29
CA SER A 408 35.45 -14.34 -4.15
C SER A 408 35.88 -13.43 -2.99
N GLN A 409 37.19 -13.28 -2.76
CA GLN A 409 37.69 -12.44 -1.69
C GLN A 409 37.48 -10.95 -1.97
N TRP A 410 38.00 -10.44 -3.11
CA TRP A 410 37.85 -9.03 -3.45
C TRP A 410 36.42 -8.66 -3.83
N GLY A 411 35.61 -9.63 -4.27
CA GLY A 411 34.18 -9.41 -4.51
C GLY A 411 33.41 -9.11 -3.23
N VAL A 412 33.72 -9.80 -2.11
CA VAL A 412 33.17 -9.48 -0.78
C VAL A 412 33.65 -8.10 -0.30
N GLU A 413 34.92 -7.75 -0.54
CA GLU A 413 35.39 -6.41 -0.23
C GLU A 413 34.62 -5.31 -0.97
N LEU A 414 34.27 -5.54 -2.24
CA LEU A 414 33.47 -4.58 -3.02
C LEU A 414 32.05 -4.38 -2.46
N LEU A 415 31.43 -5.42 -1.88
CA LEU A 415 30.12 -5.32 -1.25
C LEU A 415 30.13 -4.47 0.02
N ASN A 416 31.27 -4.48 0.73
CA ASN A 416 31.41 -3.80 2.02
C ASN A 416 32.04 -2.40 1.88
N ALA A 417 32.48 -2.01 0.70
CA ALA A 417 33.09 -0.71 0.40
C ALA A 417 32.03 0.32 -0.02
#